data_a3ec8e7737e205b3bcec63c01eb298f9
#
_entry.id   a3ec8e7737e205b3bcec63c01eb298f9
#
_cell.length_a   1.000
_cell.length_b   1.000
_cell.length_c   1.000
_cell.angle_alpha   90.00
_cell.angle_beta   90.00
_cell.angle_gamma   90.00
#
_symmetry.space_group_name_H-M   'P 1'
#
loop_
_entity.id
_entity.type
_entity.pdbx_description
1 polymer ?
#
loop_
_entity_poly.entity_id
_entity_poly.type
_entity_poly.pdbx_seq_one_letter_code
_entity_poly.pdbx_strand_id
1 'polypeptide(L)'
;MGVCQSCCGGKSRDGLYEPVLADSEREAVADLLQYLENVGIRPADIFGINFPQLTVYQRGETDFFSGEPLRALSTLVFSENIDLQRSASLTFAEITERDVREVDRDTLEPILFLLQSPDIEVQRAASAALGNLAVNTENKVLIVQLGGLQPLIRQMLSPNVEVQCNAVGCITNLATHEDNKAKIARSGALGPLTRLAKSRDMRVQRNATGALLNMTHSGQSNFTSPDYMLQTATDSQTDENRQQLVNAGAIPVLVQLLSSPDVDVQYYCTTALSNIAVDANNRRKLAQTETKLVQSLVNLMDSSSPKVQCQAALALRNLASDEKYQLDIVRAQGLNPLLRLLQSSYLPLILSAVACIRNISIHPMNESPIIEAGFLKPLVDLLGSTDNEEIQCHAISTLRNLAASSDRNKALVLEAGAVQKCKQLVLDVPVTVQSEMTAAIAVLALSDDLKTHLLNLGVFDVLIPLTHSPSIEVQGNSAAALGNLSSKVGDYSIFIQDWLEPNGGIHGYLNRFLASGDATFQHIAIWTLLQLLESEDKTLIGHIGKSDEIVEMIKQIANRQIESDNEFGEDDDEGEVVNLAQRCLELLGQSMSKAHIEG
;
A
#
# COMPACT_ATOMS: atom_id res chain seq x y z
N MET A 1 15.43 57.10 27.45
CA MET A 1 16.23 56.01 28.00
C MET A 1 15.67 55.71 29.38
N GLY A 2 14.68 54.85 29.49
CA GLY A 2 14.15 54.33 30.76
C GLY A 2 14.59 52.89 30.89
N VAL A 3 15.74 52.64 31.47
CA VAL A 3 16.18 51.30 31.81
C VAL A 3 15.27 50.76 32.90
N CYS A 4 14.68 49.60 32.68
CA CYS A 4 13.85 48.90 33.67
C CYS A 4 14.62 48.74 35.00
N GLN A 5 14.15 49.34 36.08
CA GLN A 5 14.79 49.30 37.42
C GLN A 5 14.87 47.86 37.98
N SER A 6 14.06 46.91 37.52
CA SER A 6 14.14 45.52 37.93
C SER A 6 15.32 44.76 37.30
N CYS A 7 15.82 45.20 36.16
CA CYS A 7 16.99 44.63 35.50
C CYS A 7 18.35 45.24 35.97
N CYS A 8 18.32 46.33 36.77
CA CYS A 8 19.48 47.07 37.18
C CYS A 8 19.72 46.97 38.70
N GLY A 9 19.91 45.79 39.25
CA GLY A 9 20.42 45.50 40.60
C GLY A 9 20.09 46.55 41.67
N GLY A 10 18.83 46.63 42.10
CA GLY A 10 18.41 47.41 43.27
C GLY A 10 18.01 46.43 44.38
N LYS A 11 18.43 46.67 45.60
CA LYS A 11 18.01 45.90 46.79
C LYS A 11 16.48 45.93 46.88
N SER A 12 15.82 44.80 46.71
CA SER A 12 14.42 44.63 47.13
C SER A 12 14.33 44.83 48.66
N ARG A 13 13.22 45.41 49.10
CA ARG A 13 12.95 45.65 50.53
C ARG A 13 12.91 44.41 51.37
N ASP A 14 12.91 43.22 50.76
CA ASP A 14 12.79 41.92 51.45
C ASP A 14 14.12 41.11 51.53
N GLY A 15 15.27 41.71 51.18
CA GLY A 15 16.60 41.13 51.43
C GLY A 15 16.96 39.95 50.53
N LEU A 16 16.18 39.64 49.50
CA LEU A 16 16.52 38.64 48.48
C LEU A 16 17.55 39.22 47.50
N TYR A 17 18.67 38.52 47.30
CA TYR A 17 19.73 38.86 46.37
C TYR A 17 19.18 38.64 44.94
N GLU A 18 18.89 39.70 44.21
CA GLU A 18 18.70 39.61 42.76
C GLU A 18 20.07 39.40 42.10
N PRO A 19 20.26 38.41 41.22
CA PRO A 19 21.53 38.22 40.54
C PRO A 19 21.84 39.44 39.68
N VAL A 20 23.05 39.97 39.81
CA VAL A 20 23.53 41.08 39.01
C VAL A 20 23.77 40.59 37.60
N LEU A 21 22.98 41.04 36.62
CA LEU A 21 23.15 40.71 35.22
C LEU A 21 24.46 41.27 34.69
N ALA A 22 25.16 40.53 33.85
CA ALA A 22 26.32 41.02 33.10
C ALA A 22 25.88 42.13 32.12
N ASP A 23 26.79 43.01 31.75
CA ASP A 23 26.47 44.14 30.86
C ASP A 23 25.95 43.65 29.52
N SER A 24 26.50 42.59 28.95
CA SER A 24 26.03 41.92 27.74
C SER A 24 24.60 41.33 27.87
N GLU A 25 24.26 40.81 29.05
CA GLU A 25 22.89 40.30 29.31
C GLU A 25 21.88 41.44 29.41
N ARG A 26 22.24 42.58 30.03
CA ARG A 26 21.36 43.75 30.12
C ARG A 26 21.09 44.34 28.75
N GLU A 27 22.13 44.43 27.90
CA GLU A 27 22.01 44.90 26.52
C GLU A 27 21.11 43.96 25.72
N ALA A 28 21.34 42.66 25.79
CA ALA A 28 20.53 41.66 25.10
C ALA A 28 19.05 41.68 25.54
N VAL A 29 18.76 41.88 26.85
CA VAL A 29 17.36 42.03 27.32
C VAL A 29 16.73 43.31 26.75
N ALA A 30 17.46 44.45 26.76
CA ALA A 30 16.95 45.71 26.23
C ALA A 30 16.62 45.59 24.72
N ASP A 31 17.51 44.99 23.96
CA ASP A 31 17.37 44.72 22.55
C ASP A 31 16.17 43.81 22.26
N LEU A 32 16.08 42.70 23.00
CA LEU A 32 14.98 41.74 22.85
C LEU A 32 13.62 42.37 23.13
N LEU A 33 13.49 43.20 24.17
CA LEU A 33 12.27 43.94 24.46
C LEU A 33 11.82 44.80 23.28
N GLN A 34 12.75 45.52 22.65
CA GLN A 34 12.49 46.32 21.48
C GLN A 34 12.07 45.48 20.27
N TYR A 35 12.74 44.37 20.03
CA TYR A 35 12.42 43.45 18.92
C TYR A 35 11.06 42.80 19.09
N LEU A 36 10.68 42.38 20.28
CA LEU A 36 9.36 41.78 20.58
C LEU A 36 8.23 42.80 20.30
N GLU A 37 8.39 44.06 20.72
CA GLU A 37 7.40 45.11 20.46
C GLU A 37 7.23 45.34 18.96
N ASN A 38 8.31 45.32 18.17
CA ASN A 38 8.29 45.50 16.73
C ASN A 38 7.43 44.47 15.99
N VAL A 39 7.40 43.22 16.48
CA VAL A 39 6.59 42.12 15.89
C VAL A 39 5.26 41.89 16.61
N GLY A 40 4.93 42.74 17.60
CA GLY A 40 3.65 42.70 18.31
C GLY A 40 3.53 41.53 19.30
N ILE A 41 4.65 41.03 19.80
CA ILE A 41 4.69 40.11 20.94
C ILE A 41 4.80 40.95 22.21
N ARG A 42 3.89 40.72 23.17
CA ARG A 42 3.93 41.49 24.41
C ARG A 42 5.07 41.04 25.29
N PRO A 43 6.00 41.93 25.69
CA PRO A 43 7.09 41.54 26.59
C PRO A 43 6.62 40.91 27.91
N ALA A 44 5.43 41.29 28.41
CA ALA A 44 4.84 40.69 29.59
C ALA A 44 4.57 39.18 29.48
N ASP A 45 4.24 38.72 28.28
CA ASP A 45 3.98 37.28 28.01
C ASP A 45 5.29 36.47 28.05
N ILE A 46 6.43 37.12 27.79
CA ILE A 46 7.75 36.49 27.79
C ILE A 46 8.46 36.58 29.15
N PHE A 47 8.43 37.77 29.76
CA PHE A 47 9.17 38.07 30.98
C PHE A 47 8.31 37.98 32.27
N GLY A 48 6.99 37.77 32.13
CA GLY A 48 6.07 37.72 33.29
C GLY A 48 5.91 39.05 34.04
N ILE A 49 6.43 40.15 33.52
CA ILE A 49 6.44 41.48 34.14
C ILE A 49 5.81 42.49 33.19
N ASN A 50 4.91 43.33 33.69
CA ASN A 50 4.36 44.47 32.92
C ASN A 50 5.41 45.58 32.79
N PHE A 51 5.94 45.73 31.59
CA PHE A 51 6.78 46.89 31.25
C PHE A 51 5.89 48.09 30.89
N PRO A 52 6.26 49.33 31.28
CA PRO A 52 5.57 50.52 30.79
C PRO A 52 5.69 50.57 29.26
N GLN A 53 4.57 50.81 28.56
CA GLN A 53 4.52 50.92 27.10
C GLN A 53 5.60 51.88 26.60
N LEU A 54 6.60 51.34 25.91
CA LEU A 54 7.53 52.12 25.10
C LEU A 54 6.75 52.61 23.85
N THR A 55 6.86 53.87 23.55
CA THR A 55 6.20 54.50 22.40
C THR A 55 6.61 53.78 21.10
N VAL A 56 5.62 53.29 20.41
CA VAL A 56 5.75 52.55 19.13
C VAL A 56 6.53 53.40 18.13
N TYR A 57 7.79 53.06 17.90
CA TYR A 57 8.53 53.47 16.72
C TYR A 57 8.45 52.38 15.68
N GLN A 58 7.93 52.76 14.51
CA GLN A 58 7.86 52.02 13.25
C GLN A 58 7.96 50.48 13.32
N ARG A 59 6.88 49.79 12.99
CA ARG A 59 6.85 48.35 12.70
C ARG A 59 7.88 48.06 11.60
N GLY A 60 9.08 47.64 11.97
CA GLY A 60 10.08 47.07 11.10
C GLY A 60 9.92 45.54 11.11
N GLU A 61 10.20 44.90 9.99
CA GLU A 61 10.35 43.45 9.94
C GLU A 61 11.60 43.05 10.75
N THR A 62 11.42 42.52 11.94
CA THR A 62 12.52 41.99 12.76
C THR A 62 12.66 40.50 12.45
N ASP A 63 13.82 40.11 11.94
CA ASP A 63 14.16 38.71 11.72
C ASP A 63 14.88 38.12 12.94
N PHE A 64 14.21 37.24 13.68
CA PHE A 64 14.76 36.58 14.86
C PHE A 64 15.67 35.38 14.55
N PHE A 65 15.77 34.99 13.29
CA PHE A 65 16.57 33.87 12.86
C PHE A 65 17.93 34.27 12.29
N SER A 66 18.25 35.55 12.34
CA SER A 66 19.52 36.06 11.86
C SER A 66 19.93 37.37 12.57
N GLY A 67 21.17 37.79 12.37
CA GLY A 67 21.66 39.10 12.77
C GLY A 67 21.64 39.40 14.27
N GLU A 68 21.40 40.67 14.64
CA GLU A 68 21.39 41.11 16.04
C GLU A 68 20.27 40.50 16.88
N PRO A 69 19.02 40.28 16.38
CA PRO A 69 17.99 39.64 17.18
C PRO A 69 18.37 38.20 17.61
N LEU A 70 18.92 37.41 16.69
CA LEU A 70 19.40 36.06 17.01
C LEU A 70 20.59 36.09 18.00
N ARG A 71 21.50 37.10 17.85
CA ARG A 71 22.62 37.28 18.75
C ARG A 71 22.17 37.64 20.16
N ALA A 72 21.20 38.52 20.30
CA ALA A 72 20.58 38.85 21.58
C ALA A 72 19.95 37.62 22.25
N LEU A 73 19.14 36.84 21.49
CA LEU A 73 18.57 35.58 22.00
C LEU A 73 19.65 34.60 22.43
N SER A 74 20.70 34.40 21.63
CA SER A 74 21.80 33.49 21.94
C SER A 74 22.55 33.90 23.24
N THR A 75 22.75 35.18 23.48
CA THR A 75 23.34 35.69 24.72
C THR A 75 22.49 35.27 25.92
N LEU A 76 21.16 35.37 25.86
CA LEU A 76 20.27 34.97 26.94
C LEU A 76 20.22 33.44 27.13
N VAL A 77 20.31 32.68 26.03
CA VAL A 77 20.34 31.20 26.06
C VAL A 77 21.55 30.69 26.86
N PHE A 78 22.73 31.22 26.60
CA PHE A 78 23.96 30.75 27.20
C PHE A 78 24.28 31.43 28.56
N SER A 79 23.35 32.24 29.08
CA SER A 79 23.43 32.81 30.41
C SER A 79 23.33 31.73 31.51
N GLU A 80 24.03 31.91 32.62
CA GLU A 80 23.87 31.08 33.82
C GLU A 80 22.54 31.40 34.56
N ASN A 81 21.90 32.52 34.21
CA ASN A 81 20.63 32.93 34.80
C ASN A 81 19.46 32.19 34.16
N ILE A 82 18.80 31.34 34.95
CA ILE A 82 17.69 30.50 34.49
C ILE A 82 16.48 31.30 34.00
N ASP A 83 16.21 32.50 34.56
CA ASP A 83 15.11 33.33 34.14
C ASP A 83 15.35 33.93 32.74
N LEU A 84 16.62 34.22 32.39
CA LEU A 84 17.00 34.62 31.04
C LEU A 84 16.86 33.47 30.05
N GLN A 85 17.24 32.26 30.43
CA GLN A 85 17.00 31.05 29.62
C GLN A 85 15.52 30.82 29.40
N ARG A 86 14.66 30.99 30.42
CA ARG A 86 13.19 30.90 30.27
C ARG A 86 12.68 31.92 29.27
N SER A 87 13.09 33.19 29.39
CA SER A 87 12.68 34.25 28.47
C SER A 87 13.10 33.94 27.03
N ALA A 88 14.32 33.50 26.81
CA ALA A 88 14.81 33.11 25.48
C ALA A 88 14.04 31.92 24.92
N SER A 89 13.81 30.88 25.73
CA SER A 89 13.08 29.68 25.28
C SER A 89 11.62 29.98 24.93
N LEU A 90 10.92 30.82 25.70
CA LEU A 90 9.58 31.29 25.40
C LEU A 90 9.53 32.13 24.13
N THR A 91 10.52 33.00 23.93
CA THR A 91 10.66 33.76 22.68
C THR A 91 10.81 32.84 21.49
N PHE A 92 11.71 31.85 21.55
CA PHE A 92 11.86 30.88 20.47
C PHE A 92 10.56 30.11 20.21
N ALA A 93 9.84 29.68 21.25
CA ALA A 93 8.55 29.00 21.06
C ALA A 93 7.56 29.89 20.32
N GLU A 94 7.42 31.16 20.73
CA GLU A 94 6.47 32.12 20.14
C GLU A 94 6.81 32.49 18.69
N ILE A 95 8.09 32.77 18.39
CA ILE A 95 8.51 33.14 17.03
C ILE A 95 8.40 31.98 16.06
N THR A 96 8.75 30.75 16.50
CA THR A 96 8.67 29.56 15.65
C THR A 96 7.25 29.07 15.41
N GLU A 97 6.30 29.39 16.29
CA GLU A 97 4.88 29.14 16.04
C GLU A 97 4.32 30.04 14.93
N ARG A 98 4.82 31.29 14.86
CA ARG A 98 4.36 32.28 13.88
C ARG A 98 5.07 32.18 12.53
N ASP A 99 6.32 31.74 12.52
CA ASP A 99 7.18 31.71 11.34
C ASP A 99 7.95 30.39 11.28
N VAL A 100 7.44 29.47 10.46
CA VAL A 100 8.07 28.17 10.21
C VAL A 100 8.81 28.23 8.87
N ARG A 101 10.11 28.42 8.94
CA ARG A 101 11.00 28.49 7.77
C ARG A 101 12.21 27.58 7.94
N GLU A 102 12.98 27.43 6.87
CA GLU A 102 14.33 26.87 6.95
C GLU A 102 15.21 27.81 7.80
N VAL A 103 15.97 27.22 8.72
CA VAL A 103 16.89 27.92 9.60
C VAL A 103 18.26 27.25 9.55
N ASP A 104 19.28 28.00 9.93
CA ASP A 104 20.65 27.52 9.97
C ASP A 104 21.05 26.94 11.34
N ARG A 105 22.30 26.51 11.41
CA ARG A 105 22.92 25.97 12.61
C ARG A 105 22.92 26.97 13.77
N ASP A 106 23.15 28.25 13.47
CA ASP A 106 23.27 29.30 14.50
C ASP A 106 21.94 29.52 15.23
N THR A 107 20.82 29.24 14.57
CA THR A 107 19.49 29.26 15.18
C THR A 107 19.20 27.98 15.97
N LEU A 108 19.57 26.80 15.44
CA LEU A 108 19.23 25.52 16.08
C LEU A 108 20.10 25.19 17.29
N GLU A 109 21.40 25.51 17.30
CA GLU A 109 22.28 25.20 18.41
C GLU A 109 21.84 25.82 19.75
N PRO A 110 21.44 27.10 19.84
CA PRO A 110 20.86 27.66 21.05
C PRO A 110 19.61 26.90 21.54
N ILE A 111 18.71 26.53 20.66
CA ILE A 111 17.50 25.77 21.04
C ILE A 111 17.88 24.36 21.54
N LEU A 112 18.82 23.68 20.88
CA LEU A 112 19.32 22.38 21.30
C LEU A 112 20.04 22.44 22.66
N PHE A 113 20.71 23.53 22.96
CA PHE A 113 21.32 23.77 24.28
C PHE A 113 20.23 23.88 25.35
N LEU A 114 19.16 24.64 25.12
CA LEU A 114 18.04 24.80 26.05
C LEU A 114 17.31 23.50 26.34
N LEU A 115 17.26 22.53 25.40
CA LEU A 115 16.70 21.19 25.66
C LEU A 115 17.40 20.46 26.80
N GLN A 116 18.65 20.80 27.15
CA GLN A 116 19.42 20.16 28.19
C GLN A 116 19.34 20.87 29.54
N SER A 117 18.60 21.99 29.60
CA SER A 117 18.37 22.73 30.86
C SER A 117 17.73 21.83 31.91
N PRO A 118 18.08 21.97 33.19
CA PRO A 118 17.40 21.28 34.29
C PRO A 118 15.99 21.85 34.57
N ASP A 119 15.67 23.03 34.05
CA ASP A 119 14.40 23.70 34.25
C ASP A 119 13.31 23.17 33.30
N ILE A 120 12.18 22.78 33.88
CA ILE A 120 11.08 22.15 33.12
C ILE A 120 10.42 23.13 32.15
N GLU A 121 10.31 24.43 32.50
CA GLU A 121 9.69 25.43 31.62
C GLU A 121 10.59 25.74 30.42
N VAL A 122 11.90 25.78 30.65
CA VAL A 122 12.87 25.91 29.56
C VAL A 122 12.80 24.69 28.63
N GLN A 123 12.78 23.49 29.18
CA GLN A 123 12.65 22.26 28.38
C GLN A 123 11.35 22.28 27.58
N ARG A 124 10.22 22.65 28.19
CA ARG A 124 8.91 22.71 27.56
C ARG A 124 8.89 23.67 26.36
N ALA A 125 9.38 24.88 26.57
CA ALA A 125 9.41 25.91 25.53
C ALA A 125 10.39 25.57 24.40
N ALA A 126 11.59 25.08 24.75
CA ALA A 126 12.59 24.69 23.76
C ALA A 126 12.13 23.50 22.90
N SER A 127 11.49 22.49 23.50
CA SER A 127 10.95 21.37 22.74
C SER A 127 9.77 21.75 21.85
N ALA A 128 8.94 22.73 22.27
CA ALA A 128 7.90 23.29 21.43
C ALA A 128 8.50 24.02 20.21
N ALA A 129 9.49 24.89 20.44
CA ALA A 129 10.20 25.60 19.37
C ALA A 129 10.82 24.65 18.36
N LEU A 130 11.51 23.61 18.85
CA LEU A 130 12.12 22.62 17.97
C LEU A 130 11.08 21.81 17.19
N GLY A 131 9.96 21.47 17.83
CA GLY A 131 8.81 20.79 17.19
C GLY A 131 8.20 21.62 16.07
N ASN A 132 8.06 22.93 16.23
CA ASN A 132 7.60 23.86 15.22
C ASN A 132 8.56 23.89 14.01
N LEU A 133 9.86 24.06 14.27
CA LEU A 133 10.88 24.07 13.22
C LEU A 133 11.02 22.74 12.49
N ALA A 134 10.76 21.62 13.17
CA ALA A 134 10.80 20.28 12.59
C ALA A 134 9.65 19.97 11.61
N VAL A 135 8.76 20.92 11.33
CA VAL A 135 7.78 20.81 10.23
C VAL A 135 8.47 21.02 8.88
N ASN A 136 9.48 21.93 8.80
CA ASN A 136 10.27 22.17 7.59
C ASN A 136 11.21 20.98 7.32
N THR A 137 11.36 20.60 6.05
CA THR A 137 12.07 19.38 5.62
C THR A 137 13.57 19.44 5.88
N GLU A 138 14.21 20.58 5.58
CA GLU A 138 15.63 20.81 5.74
C GLU A 138 16.01 20.82 7.22
N ASN A 139 15.19 21.46 8.03
CA ASN A 139 15.36 21.51 9.48
C ASN A 139 15.33 20.11 10.13
N LYS A 140 14.49 19.19 9.63
CA LYS A 140 14.41 17.81 10.15
C LYS A 140 15.76 17.12 10.08
N VAL A 141 16.45 17.26 8.97
CA VAL A 141 17.78 16.64 8.77
C VAL A 141 18.82 17.32 9.65
N LEU A 142 18.82 18.65 9.68
CA LEU A 142 19.81 19.43 10.44
C LEU A 142 19.68 19.22 11.95
N ILE A 143 18.47 19.17 12.50
CA ILE A 143 18.20 18.86 13.93
C ILE A 143 18.84 17.52 14.33
N VAL A 144 18.66 16.49 13.50
CA VAL A 144 19.24 15.15 13.78
C VAL A 144 20.75 15.16 13.63
N GLN A 145 21.31 15.86 12.64
CA GLN A 145 22.76 16.02 12.45
C GLN A 145 23.44 16.74 13.61
N LEU A 146 22.77 17.73 14.19
CA LEU A 146 23.26 18.47 15.35
C LEU A 146 23.07 17.74 16.70
N GLY A 147 22.56 16.50 16.68
CA GLY A 147 22.47 15.66 17.87
C GLY A 147 21.17 15.84 18.67
N GLY A 148 20.11 16.41 18.09
CA GLY A 148 18.84 16.69 18.75
C GLY A 148 18.08 15.44 19.25
N LEU A 149 18.37 14.24 18.73
CA LEU A 149 17.65 13.02 19.13
C LEU A 149 17.84 12.67 20.61
N GLN A 150 19.06 12.71 21.15
CA GLN A 150 19.32 12.27 22.51
C GLN A 150 18.65 13.17 23.58
N PRO A 151 18.70 14.50 23.48
CA PRO A 151 17.93 15.38 24.36
C PRO A 151 16.41 15.11 24.29
N LEU A 152 15.85 14.95 23.08
CA LEU A 152 14.41 14.66 22.91
C LEU A 152 14.02 13.31 23.52
N ILE A 153 14.84 12.27 23.36
CA ILE A 153 14.59 10.97 23.98
C ILE A 153 14.58 11.08 25.52
N ARG A 154 15.50 11.86 26.11
CA ARG A 154 15.46 12.11 27.55
C ARG A 154 14.18 12.83 27.98
N GLN A 155 13.71 13.81 27.20
CA GLN A 155 12.47 14.54 27.49
C GLN A 155 11.21 13.68 27.33
N MET A 156 11.21 12.70 26.42
CA MET A 156 10.12 11.70 26.38
C MET A 156 9.97 10.92 27.69
N LEU A 157 11.02 10.86 28.50
CA LEU A 157 11.02 10.19 29.80
C LEU A 157 10.67 11.14 30.95
N SER A 158 10.46 12.43 30.69
CA SER A 158 10.11 13.45 31.70
C SER A 158 8.83 13.08 32.44
N PRO A 159 8.71 13.37 33.74
CA PRO A 159 7.42 13.25 34.46
C PRO A 159 6.41 14.32 34.04
N ASN A 160 6.83 15.39 33.37
CA ASN A 160 5.97 16.45 32.90
C ASN A 160 5.34 16.08 31.54
N VAL A 161 4.00 16.04 31.50
CA VAL A 161 3.24 15.62 30.31
C VAL A 161 3.39 16.58 29.13
N GLU A 162 3.53 17.88 29.38
CA GLU A 162 3.73 18.87 28.31
C GLU A 162 5.10 18.69 27.64
N VAL A 163 6.15 18.49 28.44
CA VAL A 163 7.49 18.17 27.93
C VAL A 163 7.47 16.87 27.12
N GLN A 164 6.80 15.82 27.64
CA GLN A 164 6.62 14.57 26.88
C GLN A 164 5.92 14.82 25.55
N CYS A 165 4.80 15.54 25.56
CA CYS A 165 4.00 15.82 24.38
C CYS A 165 4.81 16.54 23.29
N ASN A 166 5.52 17.59 23.68
CA ASN A 166 6.35 18.37 22.73
C ASN A 166 7.50 17.53 22.17
N ALA A 167 8.20 16.77 23.04
CA ALA A 167 9.32 15.92 22.61
C ALA A 167 8.86 14.81 21.66
N VAL A 168 7.76 14.13 21.98
CA VAL A 168 7.20 13.09 21.11
C VAL A 168 6.69 13.68 19.80
N GLY A 169 6.03 14.85 19.84
CA GLY A 169 5.57 15.56 18.64
C GLY A 169 6.74 15.96 17.72
N CYS A 170 7.85 16.43 18.30
CA CYS A 170 9.07 16.71 17.54
C CYS A 170 9.63 15.43 16.89
N ILE A 171 9.75 14.33 17.63
CA ILE A 171 10.20 13.03 17.06
C ILE A 171 9.26 12.56 15.96
N THR A 172 7.95 12.76 16.12
CA THR A 172 6.96 12.42 15.08
C THR A 172 7.22 13.17 13.77
N ASN A 173 7.48 14.49 13.87
CA ASN A 173 7.85 15.32 12.73
C ASN A 173 9.18 14.88 12.11
N LEU A 174 10.21 14.62 12.91
CA LEU A 174 11.50 14.15 12.43
C LEU A 174 11.40 12.80 11.70
N ALA A 175 10.52 11.90 12.17
CA ALA A 175 10.31 10.58 11.60
C ALA A 175 9.58 10.58 10.23
N THR A 176 9.06 11.71 9.78
CA THR A 176 8.51 11.85 8.43
C THR A 176 9.59 11.94 7.35
N HIS A 177 10.86 12.24 7.71
CA HIS A 177 11.98 12.30 6.78
C HIS A 177 12.73 10.96 6.74
N GLU A 178 12.98 10.45 5.53
CA GLU A 178 13.55 9.11 5.34
C GLU A 178 14.92 8.94 5.99
N ASP A 179 15.83 9.89 5.78
CA ASP A 179 17.19 9.84 6.34
C ASP A 179 17.26 9.82 7.87
N ASN A 180 16.19 10.24 8.52
CA ASN A 180 16.11 10.28 9.98
C ASN A 180 15.61 8.96 10.57
N LYS A 181 14.81 8.17 9.83
CA LYS A 181 14.17 6.96 10.36
C LYS A 181 15.19 5.96 10.89
N ALA A 182 16.21 5.65 10.10
CA ALA A 182 17.29 4.75 10.52
C ALA A 182 18.03 5.26 11.78
N LYS A 183 18.26 6.58 11.87
CA LYS A 183 18.92 7.20 13.03
C LYS A 183 18.00 7.16 14.26
N ILE A 184 16.70 7.44 14.09
CA ILE A 184 15.70 7.33 15.18
C ILE A 184 15.61 5.89 15.67
N ALA A 185 15.55 4.91 14.77
CA ALA A 185 15.50 3.49 15.13
C ALA A 185 16.70 3.06 15.98
N ARG A 186 17.93 3.49 15.61
CA ARG A 186 19.19 3.16 16.30
C ARG A 186 19.45 3.99 17.54
N SER A 187 18.77 5.13 17.73
CA SER A 187 19.01 6.06 18.85
C SER A 187 18.47 5.58 20.20
N GLY A 188 17.66 4.52 20.22
CA GLY A 188 16.95 4.05 21.40
C GLY A 188 15.57 4.68 21.61
N ALA A 189 15.04 5.44 20.64
CA ALA A 189 13.74 6.11 20.73
C ALA A 189 12.54 5.14 20.71
N LEU A 190 12.65 3.98 20.05
CA LEU A 190 11.52 3.07 19.81
C LEU A 190 10.90 2.52 21.10
N GLY A 191 11.70 2.18 22.10
CA GLY A 191 11.22 1.72 23.41
C GLY A 191 10.36 2.78 24.13
N PRO A 192 10.88 4.00 24.34
CA PRO A 192 10.10 5.12 24.87
C PRO A 192 8.83 5.43 24.07
N LEU A 193 8.88 5.46 22.73
CA LEU A 193 7.70 5.68 21.87
C LEU A 193 6.64 4.60 22.09
N THR A 194 7.04 3.33 22.09
CA THR A 194 6.14 2.20 22.34
C THR A 194 5.48 2.29 23.73
N ARG A 195 6.20 2.75 24.73
CA ARG A 195 5.63 2.98 26.06
C ARG A 195 4.66 4.16 26.09
N LEU A 196 5.02 5.28 25.45
CA LEU A 196 4.18 6.49 25.42
C LEU A 196 2.93 6.33 24.55
N ALA A 197 2.91 5.39 23.62
CA ALA A 197 1.70 4.98 22.93
C ALA A 197 0.60 4.46 23.89
N LYS A 198 0.97 4.05 25.11
CA LYS A 198 0.02 3.69 26.19
C LYS A 198 -0.28 4.84 27.16
N SER A 199 0.14 6.06 26.86
CA SER A 199 -0.12 7.23 27.72
C SER A 199 -1.62 7.43 27.92
N ARG A 200 -1.98 7.92 29.11
CA ARG A 200 -3.36 8.37 29.40
C ARG A 200 -3.67 9.74 28.80
N ASP A 201 -2.66 10.54 28.52
CA ASP A 201 -2.82 11.79 27.78
C ASP A 201 -2.95 11.48 26.28
N MET A 202 -4.08 11.85 25.71
CA MET A 202 -4.41 11.53 24.31
C MET A 202 -3.50 12.22 23.32
N ARG A 203 -2.93 13.38 23.63
CA ARG A 203 -1.99 14.09 22.76
C ARG A 203 -0.67 13.31 22.68
N VAL A 204 -0.16 12.87 23.82
CA VAL A 204 1.05 12.02 23.90
C VAL A 204 0.80 10.69 23.19
N GLN A 205 -0.34 10.04 23.45
CA GLN A 205 -0.70 8.79 22.81
C GLN A 205 -0.78 8.93 21.28
N ARG A 206 -1.48 9.97 20.80
CA ARG A 206 -1.64 10.24 19.37
C ARG A 206 -0.29 10.53 18.69
N ASN A 207 0.55 11.38 19.28
CA ASN A 207 1.87 11.67 18.76
C ASN A 207 2.76 10.41 18.74
N ALA A 208 2.77 9.62 19.80
CA ALA A 208 3.58 8.41 19.88
C ALA A 208 3.15 7.37 18.84
N THR A 209 1.84 7.14 18.67
CA THR A 209 1.34 6.22 17.64
C THR A 209 1.58 6.72 16.22
N GLY A 210 1.52 8.04 16.01
CA GLY A 210 1.91 8.67 14.74
C GLY A 210 3.39 8.48 14.43
N ALA A 211 4.27 8.61 15.43
CA ALA A 211 5.70 8.33 15.27
C ALA A 211 5.95 6.86 14.90
N LEU A 212 5.27 5.93 15.59
CA LEU A 212 5.38 4.48 15.29
C LEU A 212 4.91 4.19 13.86
N LEU A 213 3.82 4.81 13.41
CA LEU A 213 3.37 4.70 12.02
C LEU A 213 4.45 5.19 11.05
N ASN A 214 5.01 6.39 11.27
CA ASN A 214 6.02 6.96 10.39
C ASN A 214 7.26 6.06 10.24
N MET A 215 7.58 5.26 11.24
CA MET A 215 8.66 4.28 11.19
C MET A 215 8.36 3.03 10.34
N THR A 216 7.11 2.85 9.87
CA THR A 216 6.71 1.64 9.15
C THR A 216 6.65 1.77 7.64
N HIS A 217 6.81 2.98 7.07
CA HIS A 217 6.72 3.21 5.62
C HIS A 217 7.85 4.11 5.11
N SER A 218 8.12 4.07 3.79
CA SER A 218 9.05 5.00 3.13
C SER A 218 8.39 6.36 2.90
N GLY A 219 9.17 7.45 3.09
CA GLY A 219 8.65 8.84 3.04
C GLY A 219 8.29 9.38 1.66
N GLN A 220 8.47 8.61 0.59
CA GLN A 220 8.25 9.10 -0.79
C GLN A 220 6.80 9.04 -1.28
N SER A 221 5.87 8.54 -0.49
CA SER A 221 4.49 8.36 -0.91
C SER A 221 3.54 9.41 -0.32
N ASN A 222 2.89 10.17 -1.19
CA ASN A 222 1.75 11.00 -0.82
C ASN A 222 0.57 10.08 -0.42
N PHE A 223 0.08 10.20 0.79
CA PHE A 223 -1.03 9.43 1.38
C PHE A 223 -2.36 9.45 0.57
N THR A 224 -2.40 10.17 -0.55
CA THR A 224 -3.60 10.39 -1.36
C THR A 224 -3.60 9.67 -2.71
N SER A 225 -2.51 8.96 -3.06
CA SER A 225 -2.41 8.25 -4.34
C SER A 225 -2.84 6.78 -4.20
N PRO A 226 -3.66 6.25 -5.12
CA PRO A 226 -3.96 4.82 -5.22
C PRO A 226 -2.70 3.94 -5.37
N ASP A 227 -1.65 4.46 -6.01
CA ASP A 227 -0.36 3.80 -6.21
C ASP A 227 0.40 3.52 -4.89
N TYR A 228 0.01 4.17 -3.80
CA TYR A 228 0.57 3.93 -2.47
C TYR A 228 0.46 2.46 -2.03
N MET A 229 -0.57 1.77 -2.50
CA MET A 229 -0.86 0.40 -2.10
C MET A 229 0.09 -0.64 -2.70
N LEU A 230 0.73 -0.33 -3.84
CA LEU A 230 1.60 -1.26 -4.56
C LEU A 230 3.10 -1.02 -4.31
N GLN A 231 3.49 0.21 -3.94
CA GLN A 231 4.90 0.63 -3.84
C GLN A 231 5.60 0.35 -2.51
N THR A 232 4.91 -0.19 -1.51
CA THR A 232 5.50 -0.47 -0.19
C THR A 232 6.41 -1.71 -0.14
N ALA A 233 6.59 -2.39 -1.24
CA ALA A 233 7.47 -3.55 -1.31
C ALA A 233 8.83 -3.13 -1.88
N THR A 234 9.88 -3.21 -1.07
CA THR A 234 11.30 -3.33 -1.52
C THR A 234 12.29 -2.23 -1.15
N ASP A 235 12.05 -1.43 -0.12
CA ASP A 235 13.18 -0.69 0.47
C ASP A 235 13.73 -1.46 1.67
N SER A 236 14.95 -2.00 1.53
CA SER A 236 15.64 -2.76 2.59
C SER A 236 15.79 -1.97 3.89
N GLN A 237 15.91 -0.64 3.81
CA GLN A 237 16.01 0.22 4.99
C GLN A 237 14.66 0.33 5.71
N THR A 238 13.57 0.41 4.98
CA THR A 238 12.21 0.42 5.55
C THR A 238 11.91 -0.92 6.23
N ASP A 239 12.35 -2.03 5.66
CA ASP A 239 12.21 -3.36 6.27
C ASP A 239 13.03 -3.47 7.56
N GLU A 240 14.26 -2.96 7.60
CA GLU A 240 15.08 -2.91 8.81
C GLU A 240 14.39 -2.06 9.90
N ASN A 241 13.85 -0.90 9.55
CA ASN A 241 13.15 -0.03 10.49
C ASN A 241 11.90 -0.71 11.06
N ARG A 242 11.10 -1.38 10.22
CA ARG A 242 9.94 -2.19 10.66
C ARG A 242 10.37 -3.31 11.60
N GLN A 243 11.45 -4.02 11.28
CA GLN A 243 11.97 -5.10 12.13
C GLN A 243 12.46 -4.60 13.48
N GLN A 244 13.15 -3.45 13.53
CA GLN A 244 13.56 -2.84 14.80
C GLN A 244 12.36 -2.41 15.64
N LEU A 245 11.32 -1.87 15.01
CA LEU A 245 10.05 -1.52 15.68
C LEU A 245 9.37 -2.76 16.29
N VAL A 246 9.31 -3.85 15.54
CA VAL A 246 8.76 -5.14 15.99
C VAL A 246 9.57 -5.68 17.18
N ASN A 247 10.91 -5.59 17.13
CA ASN A 247 11.81 -6.01 18.20
C ASN A 247 11.67 -5.13 19.45
N ALA A 248 11.32 -3.86 19.32
CA ALA A 248 11.01 -2.95 20.42
C ALA A 248 9.66 -3.23 21.10
N GLY A 249 8.92 -4.26 20.67
CA GLY A 249 7.64 -4.68 21.26
C GLY A 249 6.43 -3.85 20.85
N ALA A 250 6.46 -3.22 19.68
CA ALA A 250 5.36 -2.37 19.22
C ALA A 250 4.08 -3.15 18.89
N ILE A 251 4.16 -4.39 18.41
CA ILE A 251 3.01 -5.18 17.96
C ILE A 251 1.91 -5.29 19.02
N PRO A 252 2.16 -5.78 20.26
CA PRO A 252 1.09 -5.92 21.26
C PRO A 252 0.43 -4.59 21.60
N VAL A 253 1.20 -3.50 21.59
CA VAL A 253 0.70 -2.15 21.89
C VAL A 253 -0.21 -1.65 20.77
N LEU A 254 0.21 -1.79 19.51
CA LEU A 254 -0.59 -1.40 18.35
C LEU A 254 -1.90 -2.20 18.27
N VAL A 255 -1.84 -3.50 18.52
CA VAL A 255 -3.05 -4.36 18.55
C VAL A 255 -4.00 -3.96 19.68
N GLN A 256 -3.47 -3.68 20.87
CA GLN A 256 -4.30 -3.21 21.99
C GLN A 256 -5.01 -1.88 21.66
N LEU A 257 -4.34 -0.97 20.96
CA LEU A 257 -4.86 0.36 20.63
C LEU A 257 -5.84 0.37 19.44
N LEU A 258 -6.04 -0.73 18.75
CA LEU A 258 -7.14 -0.85 17.77
C LEU A 258 -8.52 -0.60 18.40
N SER A 259 -8.67 -0.83 19.71
CA SER A 259 -9.88 -0.53 20.47
C SER A 259 -9.90 0.86 21.13
N SER A 260 -8.95 1.75 20.78
CA SER A 260 -8.94 3.12 21.29
C SER A 260 -10.23 3.88 20.91
N PRO A 261 -10.77 4.74 21.79
CA PRO A 261 -11.89 5.60 21.44
C PRO A 261 -11.48 6.73 20.46
N ASP A 262 -10.19 7.00 20.30
CA ASP A 262 -9.66 8.04 19.41
C ASP A 262 -9.47 7.48 18.01
N VAL A 263 -10.14 8.10 17.04
CA VAL A 263 -10.15 7.68 15.63
C VAL A 263 -8.76 7.83 14.96
N ASP A 264 -7.98 8.84 15.36
CA ASP A 264 -6.63 9.03 14.80
C ASP A 264 -5.70 7.93 15.32
N VAL A 265 -5.81 7.58 16.61
CA VAL A 265 -5.06 6.45 17.19
C VAL A 265 -5.44 5.15 16.50
N GLN A 266 -6.73 4.88 16.27
CA GLN A 266 -7.18 3.70 15.52
C GLN A 266 -6.56 3.70 14.12
N TYR A 267 -6.61 4.83 13.41
CA TYR A 267 -6.05 4.96 12.07
C TYR A 267 -4.55 4.70 12.04
N TYR A 268 -3.78 5.32 12.96
CA TYR A 268 -2.33 5.16 13.01
C TYR A 268 -1.94 3.72 13.33
N CYS A 269 -2.59 3.09 14.31
CA CYS A 269 -2.29 1.71 14.68
C CYS A 269 -2.68 0.72 13.59
N THR A 270 -3.83 0.91 12.95
CA THR A 270 -4.30 0.04 11.86
C THR A 270 -3.36 0.11 10.66
N THR A 271 -2.95 1.34 10.29
CA THR A 271 -2.01 1.56 9.17
C THR A 271 -0.63 0.99 9.49
N ALA A 272 -0.12 1.19 10.71
CA ALA A 272 1.16 0.62 11.11
C ALA A 272 1.16 -0.92 11.07
N LEU A 273 0.09 -1.55 11.55
CA LEU A 273 -0.09 -3.01 11.48
C LEU A 273 -0.23 -3.49 10.03
N SER A 274 -0.93 -2.75 9.17
CA SER A 274 -1.01 -3.04 7.73
C SER A 274 0.38 -3.07 7.10
N ASN A 275 1.22 -2.06 7.38
CA ASN A 275 2.60 -1.98 6.88
C ASN A 275 3.50 -3.10 7.43
N ILE A 276 3.36 -3.44 8.71
CA ILE A 276 4.10 -4.54 9.34
C ILE A 276 3.71 -5.89 8.72
N ALA A 277 2.43 -6.07 8.37
CA ALA A 277 1.90 -7.31 7.79
C ALA A 277 2.33 -7.56 6.34
N VAL A 278 3.01 -6.64 5.67
CA VAL A 278 3.60 -6.87 4.34
C VAL A 278 4.67 -7.96 4.40
N ASP A 279 5.48 -8.00 5.46
CA ASP A 279 6.53 -9.00 5.64
C ASP A 279 5.99 -10.34 6.17
N ALA A 280 6.41 -11.46 5.54
CA ALA A 280 5.95 -12.80 5.88
C ALA A 280 6.37 -13.25 7.29
N ASN A 281 7.56 -12.85 7.78
CA ASN A 281 8.02 -13.21 9.13
C ASN A 281 7.20 -12.48 10.18
N ASN A 282 6.86 -11.21 9.92
CA ASN A 282 5.99 -10.44 10.80
C ASN A 282 4.57 -11.02 10.83
N ARG A 283 4.01 -11.47 9.69
CA ARG A 283 2.71 -12.17 9.66
C ARG A 283 2.72 -13.45 10.50
N ARG A 284 3.79 -14.25 10.41
CA ARG A 284 3.96 -15.45 11.26
C ARG A 284 4.00 -15.11 12.74
N LYS A 285 4.73 -14.04 13.11
CA LYS A 285 4.79 -13.56 14.50
C LYS A 285 3.42 -13.08 14.99
N LEU A 286 2.71 -12.29 14.20
CA LEU A 286 1.32 -11.85 14.48
C LEU A 286 0.40 -13.07 14.68
N ALA A 287 0.51 -14.10 13.85
CA ALA A 287 -0.30 -15.30 13.94
C ALA A 287 -0.07 -16.10 15.24
N GLN A 288 1.13 -16.02 15.80
CA GLN A 288 1.49 -16.72 17.04
C GLN A 288 1.13 -15.93 18.30
N THR A 289 1.23 -14.59 18.25
CA THR A 289 1.13 -13.74 19.46
C THR A 289 -0.21 -13.01 19.57
N GLU A 290 -0.87 -12.69 18.46
CA GLU A 290 -2.00 -11.77 18.41
C GLU A 290 -3.29 -12.46 17.91
N THR A 291 -3.82 -13.38 18.71
CA THR A 291 -4.99 -14.20 18.33
C THR A 291 -6.28 -13.41 18.11
N LYS A 292 -6.39 -12.19 18.63
CA LYS A 292 -7.56 -11.32 18.46
C LYS A 292 -7.42 -10.31 17.32
N LEU A 293 -6.28 -10.26 16.65
CA LEU A 293 -5.98 -9.25 15.63
C LEU A 293 -7.03 -9.24 14.50
N VAL A 294 -7.33 -10.41 13.93
CA VAL A 294 -8.28 -10.53 12.82
C VAL A 294 -9.66 -10.02 13.24
N GLN A 295 -10.16 -10.43 14.41
CA GLN A 295 -11.45 -9.97 14.90
C GLN A 295 -11.48 -8.46 15.13
N SER A 296 -10.41 -7.89 15.69
CA SER A 296 -10.31 -6.44 15.90
C SER A 296 -10.32 -5.67 14.57
N LEU A 297 -9.60 -6.14 13.55
CA LEU A 297 -9.60 -5.53 12.22
C LEU A 297 -10.96 -5.67 11.52
N VAL A 298 -11.62 -6.83 11.64
CA VAL A 298 -12.98 -7.03 11.11
C VAL A 298 -13.95 -6.02 11.74
N ASN A 299 -13.90 -5.82 13.06
CA ASN A 299 -14.74 -4.84 13.75
C ASN A 299 -14.45 -3.40 13.26
N LEU A 300 -13.20 -3.06 12.93
CA LEU A 300 -12.83 -1.74 12.45
C LEU A 300 -13.32 -1.44 11.02
N MET A 301 -13.69 -2.43 10.24
CA MET A 301 -14.40 -2.20 8.97
C MET A 301 -15.80 -1.60 9.17
N ASP A 302 -16.33 -1.61 10.39
CA ASP A 302 -17.57 -0.94 10.80
C ASP A 302 -17.33 0.39 11.54
N SER A 303 -16.10 0.90 11.54
CA SER A 303 -15.76 2.22 12.10
C SER A 303 -16.57 3.34 11.43
N SER A 304 -16.86 4.40 12.18
CA SER A 304 -17.46 5.62 11.63
C SER A 304 -16.54 6.39 10.67
N SER A 305 -15.23 6.09 10.68
CA SER A 305 -14.22 6.73 9.84
C SER A 305 -13.91 5.90 8.58
N PRO A 306 -14.20 6.42 7.38
CA PRO A 306 -13.84 5.74 6.13
C PRO A 306 -12.33 5.45 6.01
N LYS A 307 -11.47 6.29 6.57
CA LYS A 307 -10.02 6.07 6.59
C LYS A 307 -9.65 4.82 7.42
N VAL A 308 -10.27 4.65 8.58
CA VAL A 308 -10.06 3.47 9.42
C VAL A 308 -10.60 2.22 8.74
N GLN A 309 -11.79 2.27 8.16
CA GLN A 309 -12.39 1.17 7.41
C GLN A 309 -11.46 0.71 6.27
N CYS A 310 -10.95 1.66 5.50
CA CYS A 310 -10.03 1.39 4.39
C CYS A 310 -8.75 0.69 4.88
N GLN A 311 -8.11 1.22 5.92
CA GLN A 311 -6.88 0.65 6.47
C GLN A 311 -7.11 -0.72 7.12
N ALA A 312 -8.27 -0.96 7.73
CA ALA A 312 -8.63 -2.27 8.26
C ALA A 312 -8.74 -3.32 7.16
N ALA A 313 -9.42 -2.99 6.07
CA ALA A 313 -9.53 -3.87 4.91
C ALA A 313 -8.16 -4.15 4.26
N LEU A 314 -7.27 -3.14 4.20
CA LEU A 314 -5.91 -3.31 3.69
C LEU A 314 -5.03 -4.17 4.61
N ALA A 315 -5.12 -3.97 5.91
CA ALA A 315 -4.42 -4.82 6.88
C ALA A 315 -4.86 -6.29 6.72
N LEU A 316 -6.16 -6.54 6.60
CA LEU A 316 -6.70 -7.88 6.33
C LEU A 316 -6.25 -8.43 4.97
N ARG A 317 -6.20 -7.60 3.91
CA ARG A 317 -5.64 -7.99 2.61
C ARG A 317 -4.20 -8.44 2.72
N ASN A 318 -3.34 -7.70 3.44
CA ASN A 318 -1.94 -8.04 3.61
C ASN A 318 -1.78 -9.33 4.43
N LEU A 319 -2.55 -9.51 5.50
CA LEU A 319 -2.61 -10.75 6.26
C LEU A 319 -3.06 -11.93 5.39
N ALA A 320 -4.06 -11.74 4.53
CA ALA A 320 -4.61 -12.76 3.64
C ALA A 320 -3.65 -13.21 2.51
N SER A 321 -2.41 -12.70 2.48
CA SER A 321 -1.33 -13.32 1.71
C SER A 321 -0.96 -14.71 2.24
N ASP A 322 -1.28 -15.02 3.49
CA ASP A 322 -1.06 -16.34 4.10
C ASP A 322 -2.39 -17.11 4.24
N GLU A 323 -2.37 -18.38 3.88
CA GLU A 323 -3.53 -19.28 3.86
C GLU A 323 -4.32 -19.30 5.18
N LYS A 324 -3.62 -19.31 6.31
CA LYS A 324 -4.25 -19.30 7.64
C LYS A 324 -5.19 -18.09 7.80
N TYR A 325 -4.73 -16.91 7.40
CA TYR A 325 -5.53 -15.69 7.55
C TYR A 325 -6.69 -15.61 6.58
N GLN A 326 -6.58 -16.22 5.38
CA GLN A 326 -7.69 -16.35 4.45
C GLN A 326 -8.88 -17.07 5.10
N LEU A 327 -8.61 -18.13 5.86
CA LEU A 327 -9.64 -18.85 6.62
C LEU A 327 -10.11 -18.09 7.87
N ASP A 328 -9.19 -17.50 8.62
CA ASP A 328 -9.51 -16.84 9.88
C ASP A 328 -10.40 -15.59 9.68
N ILE A 329 -10.24 -14.86 8.57
CA ILE A 329 -11.07 -13.70 8.24
C ILE A 329 -12.54 -14.13 7.99
N VAL A 330 -12.74 -15.23 7.27
CA VAL A 330 -14.10 -15.76 7.03
C VAL A 330 -14.73 -16.26 8.34
N ARG A 331 -13.95 -16.97 9.16
CA ARG A 331 -14.39 -17.43 10.49
C ARG A 331 -14.76 -16.28 11.43
N ALA A 332 -14.05 -15.17 11.35
CA ALA A 332 -14.31 -13.94 12.11
C ALA A 332 -15.48 -13.12 11.55
N GLN A 333 -16.26 -13.65 10.62
CA GLN A 333 -17.42 -12.97 9.98
C GLN A 333 -17.02 -11.73 9.16
N GLY A 334 -15.83 -11.71 8.55
CA GLY A 334 -15.31 -10.59 7.78
C GLY A 334 -16.02 -10.35 6.45
N LEU A 335 -16.76 -11.33 5.91
CA LEU A 335 -17.38 -11.22 4.59
C LEU A 335 -18.47 -10.12 4.53
N ASN A 336 -19.34 -10.03 5.53
CA ASN A 336 -20.42 -9.03 5.52
C ASN A 336 -19.89 -7.59 5.56
N PRO A 337 -18.95 -7.21 6.43
CA PRO A 337 -18.32 -5.89 6.37
C PRO A 337 -17.65 -5.63 5.01
N LEU A 338 -16.90 -6.57 4.46
CA LEU A 338 -16.27 -6.43 3.15
C LEU A 338 -17.27 -6.18 2.03
N LEU A 339 -18.41 -6.88 2.05
CA LEU A 339 -19.48 -6.67 1.06
C LEU A 339 -20.05 -5.25 1.15
N ARG A 340 -20.26 -4.73 2.35
CA ARG A 340 -20.70 -3.33 2.52
C ARG A 340 -19.70 -2.32 1.97
N LEU A 341 -18.41 -2.53 2.24
CA LEU A 341 -17.34 -1.65 1.70
C LEU A 341 -17.28 -1.73 0.17
N LEU A 342 -17.45 -2.92 -0.39
CA LEU A 342 -17.45 -3.15 -1.84
C LEU A 342 -18.59 -2.40 -2.54
N GLN A 343 -19.73 -2.23 -1.88
CA GLN A 343 -20.93 -1.54 -2.37
C GLN A 343 -20.93 -0.04 -2.04
N SER A 344 -19.87 0.50 -1.49
CA SER A 344 -19.71 1.92 -1.21
C SER A 344 -19.66 2.76 -2.49
N SER A 345 -19.98 4.05 -2.37
CA SER A 345 -19.71 5.05 -3.43
C SER A 345 -18.31 5.66 -3.36
N TYR A 346 -17.54 5.34 -2.32
CA TYR A 346 -16.20 5.89 -2.10
C TYR A 346 -15.12 4.93 -2.62
N LEU A 347 -14.45 5.35 -3.69
CA LEU A 347 -13.50 4.51 -4.45
C LEU A 347 -12.43 3.83 -3.59
N PRO A 348 -11.76 4.49 -2.62
CA PRO A 348 -10.77 3.83 -1.78
C PRO A 348 -11.32 2.68 -0.94
N LEU A 349 -12.58 2.74 -0.50
CA LEU A 349 -13.22 1.63 0.21
C LEU A 349 -13.50 0.45 -0.71
N ILE A 350 -13.97 0.72 -1.92
CA ILE A 350 -14.19 -0.32 -2.94
C ILE A 350 -12.87 -1.03 -3.23
N LEU A 351 -11.80 -0.26 -3.50
CA LEU A 351 -10.49 -0.79 -3.83
C LEU A 351 -9.91 -1.67 -2.71
N SER A 352 -9.95 -1.18 -1.46
CA SER A 352 -9.45 -1.94 -0.31
C SER A 352 -10.24 -3.24 -0.08
N ALA A 353 -11.56 -3.18 -0.25
CA ALA A 353 -12.43 -4.35 -0.07
C ALA A 353 -12.25 -5.38 -1.19
N VAL A 354 -12.20 -4.95 -2.46
CA VAL A 354 -12.04 -5.89 -3.59
C VAL A 354 -10.66 -6.53 -3.59
N ALA A 355 -9.61 -5.80 -3.19
CA ALA A 355 -8.28 -6.36 -3.03
C ALA A 355 -8.21 -7.39 -1.88
N CYS A 356 -8.92 -7.15 -0.78
CA CYS A 356 -9.01 -8.07 0.34
C CYS A 356 -9.76 -9.35 -0.05
N ILE A 357 -10.94 -9.24 -0.65
CA ILE A 357 -11.73 -10.40 -1.04
C ILE A 357 -11.05 -11.24 -2.12
N ARG A 358 -10.29 -10.61 -3.03
CA ARG A 358 -9.47 -11.33 -4.00
C ARG A 358 -8.48 -12.26 -3.32
N ASN A 359 -7.74 -11.80 -2.29
CA ASN A 359 -6.79 -12.63 -1.56
C ASN A 359 -7.49 -13.74 -0.75
N ILE A 360 -8.62 -13.43 -0.10
CA ILE A 360 -9.41 -14.42 0.65
C ILE A 360 -9.94 -15.53 -0.28
N SER A 361 -10.31 -15.19 -1.52
CA SER A 361 -10.86 -16.13 -2.51
C SER A 361 -9.85 -17.13 -3.06
N ILE A 362 -8.55 -16.96 -2.79
CA ILE A 362 -7.51 -17.91 -3.22
C ILE A 362 -7.71 -19.28 -2.55
N HIS A 363 -8.19 -19.31 -1.31
CA HIS A 363 -8.40 -20.56 -0.58
C HIS A 363 -9.67 -21.26 -1.05
N PRO A 364 -9.61 -22.51 -1.53
CA PRO A 364 -10.79 -23.22 -2.08
C PRO A 364 -11.97 -23.34 -1.11
N MET A 365 -11.71 -23.49 0.20
CA MET A 365 -12.77 -23.55 1.20
C MET A 365 -13.56 -22.25 1.36
N ASN A 366 -13.07 -21.13 0.88
CA ASN A 366 -13.73 -19.84 0.96
C ASN A 366 -14.63 -19.55 -0.25
N GLU A 367 -14.51 -20.31 -1.35
CA GLU A 367 -15.28 -20.09 -2.57
C GLU A 367 -16.81 -20.08 -2.30
N SER A 368 -17.35 -21.17 -1.76
CA SER A 368 -18.78 -21.26 -1.46
C SER A 368 -19.24 -20.25 -0.42
N PRO A 369 -18.55 -20.03 0.72
CA PRO A 369 -18.92 -18.97 1.67
C PRO A 369 -19.00 -17.57 1.06
N ILE A 370 -18.07 -17.21 0.17
CA ILE A 370 -18.06 -15.91 -0.52
C ILE A 370 -19.27 -15.80 -1.47
N ILE A 371 -19.55 -16.85 -2.23
CA ILE A 371 -20.71 -16.90 -3.13
C ILE A 371 -22.01 -16.79 -2.33
N GLU A 372 -22.15 -17.54 -1.25
CA GLU A 372 -23.33 -17.55 -0.38
C GLU A 372 -23.53 -16.20 0.34
N ALA A 373 -22.46 -15.47 0.63
CA ALA A 373 -22.52 -14.10 1.16
C ALA A 373 -23.03 -13.05 0.15
N GLY A 374 -23.16 -13.40 -1.14
CA GLY A 374 -23.75 -12.53 -2.15
C GLY A 374 -22.76 -11.66 -2.92
N PHE A 375 -21.48 -12.02 -3.02
CA PHE A 375 -20.46 -11.24 -3.72
C PHE A 375 -20.54 -11.27 -5.25
N LEU A 376 -21.15 -12.29 -5.86
CA LEU A 376 -21.08 -12.47 -7.32
C LEU A 376 -21.61 -11.27 -8.11
N LYS A 377 -22.85 -10.83 -7.82
CA LYS A 377 -23.45 -9.71 -8.54
C LYS A 377 -22.69 -8.40 -8.35
N PRO A 378 -22.31 -7.98 -7.11
CA PRO A 378 -21.47 -6.80 -6.90
C PRO A 378 -20.13 -6.85 -7.63
N LEU A 379 -19.46 -8.00 -7.69
CA LEU A 379 -18.19 -8.14 -8.42
C LEU A 379 -18.38 -8.00 -9.94
N VAL A 380 -19.42 -8.59 -10.51
CA VAL A 380 -19.75 -8.44 -11.92
C VAL A 380 -20.09 -6.98 -12.26
N ASP A 381 -20.86 -6.31 -11.39
CA ASP A 381 -21.22 -4.91 -11.58
C ASP A 381 -19.99 -3.98 -11.55
N LEU A 382 -19.00 -4.26 -10.73
CA LEU A 382 -17.74 -3.50 -10.67
C LEU A 382 -16.97 -3.52 -11.99
N LEU A 383 -17.07 -4.58 -12.79
CA LEU A 383 -16.37 -4.66 -14.08
C LEU A 383 -16.81 -3.55 -15.06
N GLY A 384 -18.05 -3.08 -14.95
CA GLY A 384 -18.61 -2.07 -15.86
C GLY A 384 -18.97 -0.74 -15.20
N SER A 385 -18.85 -0.60 -13.88
CA SER A 385 -19.22 0.61 -13.14
C SER A 385 -18.07 1.57 -12.89
N THR A 386 -16.83 1.19 -13.20
CA THR A 386 -15.62 1.98 -13.00
C THR A 386 -14.60 1.72 -14.09
N ASP A 387 -13.82 2.74 -14.42
CA ASP A 387 -12.66 2.64 -15.32
C ASP A 387 -11.34 2.42 -14.53
N ASN A 388 -11.44 2.16 -13.22
CA ASN A 388 -10.27 1.87 -12.41
C ASN A 388 -9.79 0.45 -12.70
N GLU A 389 -8.63 0.36 -13.34
CA GLU A 389 -7.98 -0.87 -13.78
C GLU A 389 -7.74 -1.85 -12.63
N GLU A 390 -7.29 -1.36 -11.47
CA GLU A 390 -6.97 -2.20 -10.31
C GLU A 390 -8.24 -2.84 -9.72
N ILE A 391 -9.34 -2.09 -9.65
CA ILE A 391 -10.64 -2.63 -9.21
C ILE A 391 -11.15 -3.67 -10.18
N GLN A 392 -11.07 -3.41 -11.49
CA GLN A 392 -11.48 -4.37 -12.51
C GLN A 392 -10.65 -5.66 -12.45
N CYS A 393 -9.32 -5.55 -12.33
CA CYS A 393 -8.44 -6.71 -12.18
C CYS A 393 -8.77 -7.53 -10.93
N HIS A 394 -8.93 -6.89 -9.78
CA HIS A 394 -9.27 -7.61 -8.54
C HIS A 394 -10.65 -8.26 -8.60
N ALA A 395 -11.63 -7.60 -9.20
CA ALA A 395 -12.98 -8.14 -9.33
C ALA A 395 -13.01 -9.39 -10.21
N ILE A 396 -12.38 -9.34 -11.39
CA ILE A 396 -12.36 -10.50 -12.29
C ILE A 396 -11.46 -11.63 -11.77
N SER A 397 -10.32 -11.31 -11.15
CA SER A 397 -9.48 -12.31 -10.47
C SER A 397 -10.25 -13.04 -9.37
N THR A 398 -11.08 -12.31 -8.60
CA THR A 398 -11.93 -12.91 -7.57
C THR A 398 -12.94 -13.85 -8.20
N LEU A 399 -13.65 -13.43 -9.24
CA LEU A 399 -14.62 -14.27 -9.95
C LEU A 399 -13.96 -15.54 -10.51
N ARG A 400 -12.75 -15.42 -11.08
CA ARG A 400 -11.94 -16.56 -11.54
C ARG A 400 -11.61 -17.51 -10.39
N ASN A 401 -11.13 -17.00 -9.26
CA ASN A 401 -10.81 -17.81 -8.08
C ASN A 401 -12.05 -18.56 -7.56
N LEU A 402 -13.21 -17.89 -7.50
CA LEU A 402 -14.47 -18.50 -7.05
C LEU A 402 -14.96 -19.63 -7.97
N ALA A 403 -14.53 -19.63 -9.23
CA ALA A 403 -14.86 -20.66 -10.22
C ALA A 403 -13.81 -21.77 -10.33
N ALA A 404 -12.74 -21.77 -9.52
CA ALA A 404 -11.59 -22.63 -9.77
C ALA A 404 -11.87 -24.10 -9.47
N SER A 405 -12.47 -24.44 -8.32
CA SER A 405 -12.49 -25.82 -7.81
C SER A 405 -13.76 -26.61 -8.13
N SER A 406 -14.86 -25.99 -8.53
CA SER A 406 -16.18 -26.65 -8.58
C SER A 406 -16.98 -26.23 -9.79
N ASP A 407 -17.54 -27.20 -10.52
CA ASP A 407 -18.45 -26.94 -11.66
C ASP A 407 -19.72 -26.21 -11.22
N ARG A 408 -20.23 -26.49 -10.01
CA ARG A 408 -21.33 -25.76 -9.42
C ARG A 408 -20.99 -24.25 -9.30
N ASN A 409 -19.81 -23.94 -8.78
CA ASN A 409 -19.39 -22.55 -8.63
C ASN A 409 -19.14 -21.88 -9.98
N LYS A 410 -18.58 -22.60 -10.97
CA LYS A 410 -18.47 -22.12 -12.35
C LYS A 410 -19.83 -21.73 -12.93
N ALA A 411 -20.84 -22.59 -12.74
CA ALA A 411 -22.21 -22.31 -13.18
C ALA A 411 -22.77 -21.04 -12.53
N LEU A 412 -22.61 -20.87 -11.21
CA LEU A 412 -23.09 -19.68 -10.48
C LEU A 412 -22.39 -18.38 -10.95
N VAL A 413 -21.09 -18.43 -11.22
CA VAL A 413 -20.35 -17.29 -11.78
C VAL A 413 -20.84 -16.93 -13.18
N LEU A 414 -21.11 -17.93 -14.01
CA LEU A 414 -21.69 -17.73 -15.35
C LEU A 414 -23.10 -17.13 -15.27
N GLU A 415 -23.98 -17.68 -14.41
CA GLU A 415 -25.34 -17.19 -14.18
C GLU A 415 -25.37 -15.74 -13.66
N ALA A 416 -24.38 -15.34 -12.88
CA ALA A 416 -24.22 -13.96 -12.41
C ALA A 416 -23.90 -12.96 -13.55
N GLY A 417 -23.61 -13.42 -14.75
CA GLY A 417 -23.36 -12.58 -15.92
C GLY A 417 -21.88 -12.21 -16.13
N ALA A 418 -20.96 -12.91 -15.52
CA ALA A 418 -19.52 -12.59 -15.60
C ALA A 418 -19.00 -12.64 -17.06
N VAL A 419 -19.35 -13.67 -17.82
CA VAL A 419 -18.89 -13.84 -19.22
C VAL A 419 -19.50 -12.80 -20.15
N GLN A 420 -20.81 -12.52 -20.00
CA GLN A 420 -21.49 -11.47 -20.76
C GLN A 420 -20.82 -10.11 -20.55
N LYS A 421 -20.47 -9.81 -19.30
CA LYS A 421 -19.79 -8.55 -18.97
C LYS A 421 -18.36 -8.53 -19.53
N CYS A 422 -17.60 -9.63 -19.41
CA CYS A 422 -16.27 -9.75 -20.03
C CYS A 422 -16.34 -9.58 -21.54
N LYS A 423 -17.28 -10.24 -22.22
CA LYS A 423 -17.46 -10.11 -23.68
C LYS A 423 -17.72 -8.66 -24.10
N GLN A 424 -18.51 -7.92 -23.31
CA GLN A 424 -18.80 -6.52 -23.59
C GLN A 424 -17.60 -5.58 -23.46
N LEU A 425 -16.66 -5.88 -22.56
CA LEU A 425 -15.62 -4.94 -22.13
C LEU A 425 -14.21 -5.32 -22.61
N VAL A 426 -13.95 -6.61 -22.84
CA VAL A 426 -12.57 -7.13 -22.95
C VAL A 426 -11.75 -6.52 -24.09
N LEU A 427 -12.38 -6.05 -25.17
CA LEU A 427 -11.66 -5.41 -26.28
C LEU A 427 -11.30 -3.95 -25.99
N ASP A 428 -11.96 -3.30 -25.04
CA ASP A 428 -11.85 -1.87 -24.74
C ASP A 428 -11.09 -1.56 -23.43
N VAL A 429 -10.78 -2.59 -22.63
CA VAL A 429 -10.09 -2.43 -21.33
C VAL A 429 -8.57 -2.54 -21.49
N PRO A 430 -7.78 -2.06 -20.49
CA PRO A 430 -6.32 -2.25 -20.47
C PRO A 430 -5.91 -3.72 -20.55
N VAL A 431 -4.70 -3.96 -21.07
CA VAL A 431 -4.15 -5.31 -21.32
C VAL A 431 -4.10 -6.18 -20.07
N THR A 432 -3.82 -5.60 -18.91
CA THR A 432 -3.84 -6.28 -17.61
C THR A 432 -5.23 -6.83 -17.27
N VAL A 433 -6.27 -6.04 -17.51
CA VAL A 433 -7.67 -6.46 -17.33
C VAL A 433 -8.08 -7.49 -18.40
N GLN A 434 -7.63 -7.32 -19.65
CA GLN A 434 -7.84 -8.31 -20.72
C GLN A 434 -7.26 -9.67 -20.33
N SER A 435 -6.04 -9.70 -19.77
CA SER A 435 -5.40 -10.93 -19.32
C SER A 435 -6.23 -11.66 -18.27
N GLU A 436 -6.72 -10.95 -17.26
CA GLU A 436 -7.56 -11.54 -16.21
C GLU A 436 -8.93 -11.99 -16.73
N MET A 437 -9.56 -11.22 -17.63
CA MET A 437 -10.85 -11.58 -18.24
C MET A 437 -10.75 -12.84 -19.10
N THR A 438 -9.70 -12.94 -19.93
CA THR A 438 -9.48 -14.11 -20.79
C THR A 438 -9.13 -15.35 -19.97
N ALA A 439 -8.35 -15.19 -18.90
CA ALA A 439 -8.07 -16.27 -17.95
C ALA A 439 -9.34 -16.77 -17.24
N ALA A 440 -10.24 -15.87 -16.86
CA ALA A 440 -11.52 -16.25 -16.25
C ALA A 440 -12.40 -17.06 -17.21
N ILE A 441 -12.49 -16.64 -18.48
CA ILE A 441 -13.23 -17.39 -19.51
C ILE A 441 -12.59 -18.78 -19.69
N ALA A 442 -11.25 -18.88 -19.72
CA ALA A 442 -10.55 -20.14 -19.86
C ALA A 442 -10.87 -21.13 -18.71
N VAL A 443 -10.94 -20.63 -17.46
CA VAL A 443 -11.31 -21.42 -16.28
C VAL A 443 -12.75 -21.92 -16.37
N LEU A 444 -13.70 -21.08 -16.78
CA LEU A 444 -15.11 -21.47 -16.94
C LEU A 444 -15.27 -22.51 -18.07
N ALA A 445 -14.47 -22.41 -19.13
CA ALA A 445 -14.47 -23.35 -20.26
C ALA A 445 -13.94 -24.76 -19.91
N LEU A 446 -13.37 -24.97 -18.71
CA LEU A 446 -12.99 -26.29 -18.24
C LEU A 446 -14.21 -27.17 -17.89
N SER A 447 -15.37 -26.58 -17.60
CA SER A 447 -16.58 -27.34 -17.29
C SER A 447 -17.28 -27.78 -18.57
N ASP A 448 -17.37 -29.08 -18.79
CA ASP A 448 -18.01 -29.66 -19.98
C ASP A 448 -19.47 -29.22 -20.10
N ASP A 449 -20.19 -29.10 -18.97
CA ASP A 449 -21.60 -28.70 -18.92
C ASP A 449 -21.84 -27.24 -19.38
N LEU A 450 -20.82 -26.37 -19.27
CA LEU A 450 -20.93 -24.95 -19.57
C LEU A 450 -20.51 -24.60 -21.00
N LYS A 451 -19.80 -25.47 -21.72
CA LYS A 451 -19.21 -25.19 -23.04
C LYS A 451 -20.25 -24.75 -24.06
N THR A 452 -21.33 -25.49 -24.19
CA THR A 452 -22.41 -25.13 -25.13
C THR A 452 -23.01 -23.76 -24.80
N HIS A 453 -23.19 -23.44 -23.52
CA HIS A 453 -23.69 -22.12 -23.10
C HIS A 453 -22.70 -21.00 -23.45
N LEU A 454 -21.41 -21.21 -23.19
CA LEU A 454 -20.33 -20.25 -23.52
C LEU A 454 -20.27 -20.00 -25.03
N LEU A 455 -20.34 -21.05 -25.85
CA LEU A 455 -20.37 -20.92 -27.30
C LEU A 455 -21.61 -20.13 -27.78
N ASN A 456 -22.78 -20.40 -27.22
CA ASN A 456 -24.01 -19.67 -27.53
C ASN A 456 -23.98 -18.20 -27.11
N LEU A 457 -23.15 -17.83 -26.12
CA LEU A 457 -22.88 -16.43 -25.77
C LEU A 457 -22.00 -15.72 -26.80
N GLY A 458 -21.44 -16.44 -27.77
CA GLY A 458 -20.56 -15.89 -28.80
C GLY A 458 -19.20 -15.44 -28.28
N VAL A 459 -18.59 -16.20 -27.38
CA VAL A 459 -17.26 -15.86 -26.83
C VAL A 459 -16.15 -15.85 -27.90
N PHE A 460 -16.35 -16.52 -29.04
CA PHE A 460 -15.40 -16.51 -30.15
C PHE A 460 -15.22 -15.13 -30.75
N ASP A 461 -16.25 -14.28 -30.74
CA ASP A 461 -16.21 -12.90 -31.24
C ASP A 461 -15.08 -12.08 -30.59
N VAL A 462 -14.69 -12.41 -29.38
CA VAL A 462 -13.63 -11.72 -28.61
C VAL A 462 -12.38 -12.56 -28.45
N LEU A 463 -12.48 -13.89 -28.27
CA LEU A 463 -11.32 -14.75 -28.07
C LEU A 463 -10.45 -14.86 -29.32
N ILE A 464 -11.04 -15.03 -30.51
CA ILE A 464 -10.28 -15.13 -31.76
C ILE A 464 -9.47 -13.85 -32.03
N PRO A 465 -10.05 -12.63 -32.01
CA PRO A 465 -9.25 -11.41 -32.12
C PRO A 465 -8.13 -11.28 -31.08
N LEU A 466 -8.37 -11.68 -29.82
CA LEU A 466 -7.40 -11.57 -28.75
C LEU A 466 -6.23 -12.55 -28.88
N THR A 467 -6.31 -13.59 -29.70
CA THR A 467 -5.13 -14.40 -30.10
C THR A 467 -4.08 -13.60 -30.91
N HIS A 468 -4.41 -12.38 -31.34
CA HIS A 468 -3.52 -11.43 -32.01
C HIS A 468 -3.04 -10.30 -31.08
N SER A 469 -3.37 -10.37 -29.80
CA SER A 469 -2.96 -9.35 -28.82
C SER A 469 -1.44 -9.17 -28.82
N PRO A 470 -0.90 -7.96 -28.59
CA PRO A 470 0.52 -7.76 -28.37
C PRO A 470 1.03 -8.40 -27.07
N SER A 471 0.14 -8.77 -26.14
CA SER A 471 0.47 -9.45 -24.90
C SER A 471 0.47 -10.97 -25.09
N ILE A 472 1.59 -11.61 -24.76
CA ILE A 472 1.76 -13.07 -24.78
C ILE A 472 0.76 -13.74 -23.83
N GLU A 473 0.51 -13.15 -22.66
CA GLU A 473 -0.46 -13.67 -21.69
C GLU A 473 -1.89 -13.66 -22.23
N VAL A 474 -2.31 -12.56 -22.87
CA VAL A 474 -3.65 -12.46 -23.47
C VAL A 474 -3.80 -13.44 -24.62
N GLN A 475 -2.78 -13.58 -25.47
CA GLN A 475 -2.76 -14.60 -26.55
C GLN A 475 -2.93 -16.00 -25.97
N GLY A 476 -2.10 -16.35 -24.96
CA GLY A 476 -2.09 -17.66 -24.34
C GLY A 476 -3.41 -17.98 -23.65
N ASN A 477 -3.95 -17.06 -22.86
CA ASN A 477 -5.23 -17.23 -22.17
C ASN A 477 -6.40 -17.40 -23.16
N SER A 478 -6.41 -16.61 -24.24
CA SER A 478 -7.44 -16.68 -25.29
C SER A 478 -7.40 -18.02 -26.01
N ALA A 479 -6.19 -18.47 -26.39
CA ALA A 479 -6.00 -19.76 -27.03
C ALA A 479 -6.31 -20.93 -26.09
N ALA A 480 -5.95 -20.85 -24.80
CA ALA A 480 -6.34 -21.85 -23.81
C ALA A 480 -7.86 -21.96 -23.64
N ALA A 481 -8.56 -20.80 -23.66
CA ALA A 481 -10.02 -20.78 -23.61
C ALA A 481 -10.62 -21.45 -24.87
N LEU A 482 -10.11 -21.14 -26.06
CA LEU A 482 -10.54 -21.79 -27.31
C LEU A 482 -10.27 -23.30 -27.28
N GLY A 483 -9.10 -23.72 -26.78
CA GLY A 483 -8.74 -25.12 -26.61
C GLY A 483 -9.66 -25.86 -25.65
N ASN A 484 -9.92 -25.29 -24.47
CA ASN A 484 -10.86 -25.85 -23.50
C ASN A 484 -12.27 -26.01 -24.09
N LEU A 485 -12.72 -25.05 -24.92
CA LEU A 485 -14.01 -25.14 -25.60
C LEU A 485 -14.06 -26.15 -26.74
N SER A 486 -12.92 -26.63 -27.24
CA SER A 486 -12.83 -27.52 -28.40
C SER A 486 -13.14 -29.00 -28.09
N SER A 487 -13.19 -29.40 -26.82
CA SER A 487 -13.41 -30.78 -26.41
C SER A 487 -14.83 -31.01 -25.89
N LYS A 488 -15.39 -32.20 -26.16
CA LYS A 488 -16.67 -32.67 -25.61
C LYS A 488 -17.85 -31.72 -25.82
N VAL A 489 -17.91 -31.11 -26.99
CA VAL A 489 -19.03 -30.26 -27.43
C VAL A 489 -19.97 -31.11 -28.24
N GLY A 490 -21.27 -30.98 -28.04
CA GLY A 490 -22.26 -31.78 -28.78
C GLY A 490 -22.50 -31.31 -30.22
N ASP A 491 -22.16 -30.04 -30.51
CA ASP A 491 -22.33 -29.42 -31.84
C ASP A 491 -21.12 -28.55 -32.16
N TYR A 492 -20.42 -28.87 -33.25
CA TYR A 492 -19.23 -28.17 -33.73
C TYR A 492 -19.54 -27.16 -34.86
N SER A 493 -20.81 -26.87 -35.13
CA SER A 493 -21.22 -25.93 -36.18
C SER A 493 -20.58 -24.53 -36.03
N ILE A 494 -20.40 -24.03 -34.79
CA ILE A 494 -19.74 -22.75 -34.51
C ILE A 494 -18.26 -22.79 -34.90
N PHE A 495 -17.57 -23.89 -34.66
CA PHE A 495 -16.17 -24.07 -35.07
C PHE A 495 -15.99 -24.07 -36.58
N ILE A 496 -16.95 -24.63 -37.30
CA ILE A 496 -16.99 -24.66 -38.77
C ILE A 496 -17.30 -23.25 -39.30
N GLN A 497 -18.27 -22.55 -38.70
CA GLN A 497 -18.65 -21.20 -39.07
C GLN A 497 -17.50 -20.22 -38.89
N ASP A 498 -16.82 -20.27 -37.76
CA ASP A 498 -15.72 -19.35 -37.40
C ASP A 498 -14.34 -19.87 -37.81
N TRP A 499 -14.29 -20.83 -38.73
CA TRP A 499 -13.03 -21.44 -39.17
C TRP A 499 -12.06 -20.44 -39.81
N LEU A 500 -12.55 -19.54 -40.68
CA LEU A 500 -11.75 -18.54 -41.40
C LEU A 500 -12.06 -17.10 -40.99
N GLU A 501 -13.17 -16.83 -40.33
CA GLU A 501 -13.64 -15.50 -39.94
C GLU A 501 -14.15 -15.53 -38.49
N PRO A 502 -14.00 -14.45 -37.72
CA PRO A 502 -13.30 -13.20 -38.01
C PRO A 502 -11.77 -13.32 -37.89
N ASN A 503 -11.02 -12.36 -38.50
CA ASN A 503 -9.57 -12.21 -38.34
C ASN A 503 -8.73 -13.49 -38.66
N GLY A 504 -9.12 -14.24 -39.67
CA GLY A 504 -8.49 -15.51 -40.03
C GLY A 504 -9.06 -16.71 -39.27
N GLY A 505 -9.96 -16.47 -38.34
CA GLY A 505 -10.69 -17.48 -37.60
C GLY A 505 -9.83 -18.41 -36.75
N ILE A 506 -10.39 -19.57 -36.48
CA ILE A 506 -9.69 -20.63 -35.72
C ILE A 506 -8.49 -21.14 -36.49
N HIS A 507 -8.62 -21.29 -37.82
CA HIS A 507 -7.53 -21.66 -38.70
C HIS A 507 -6.31 -20.73 -38.55
N GLY A 508 -6.56 -19.41 -38.58
CA GLY A 508 -5.50 -18.42 -38.56
C GLY A 508 -4.68 -18.42 -37.25
N TYR A 509 -5.35 -18.55 -36.10
CA TYR A 509 -4.59 -18.61 -34.84
C TYR A 509 -3.84 -19.94 -34.67
N LEU A 510 -4.45 -21.06 -35.05
CA LEU A 510 -3.78 -22.36 -35.00
C LEU A 510 -2.52 -22.37 -35.85
N ASN A 511 -2.59 -21.86 -37.08
CA ASN A 511 -1.44 -21.77 -37.98
C ASN A 511 -0.32 -20.90 -37.39
N ARG A 512 -0.66 -19.72 -36.83
CA ARG A 512 0.34 -18.84 -36.20
C ARG A 512 1.01 -19.50 -35.00
N PHE A 513 0.23 -20.17 -34.14
CA PHE A 513 0.75 -20.80 -32.94
C PHE A 513 1.64 -22.02 -33.26
N LEU A 514 1.26 -22.81 -34.27
CA LEU A 514 2.10 -23.89 -34.76
C LEU A 514 3.42 -23.38 -35.32
N ALA A 515 3.39 -22.25 -36.01
CA ALA A 515 4.56 -21.63 -36.64
C ALA A 515 5.43 -20.80 -35.69
N SER A 516 4.97 -20.55 -34.45
CA SER A 516 5.59 -19.60 -33.51
C SER A 516 7.01 -19.97 -33.06
N GLY A 517 7.36 -21.26 -33.07
CA GLY A 517 8.60 -21.74 -32.45
C GLY A 517 8.58 -21.76 -30.91
N ASP A 518 7.52 -21.27 -30.29
CA ASP A 518 7.31 -21.32 -28.82
C ASP A 518 6.62 -22.64 -28.45
N ALA A 519 7.26 -23.41 -27.56
CA ALA A 519 6.77 -24.74 -27.16
C ALA A 519 5.38 -24.69 -26.54
N THR A 520 5.09 -23.69 -25.71
CA THR A 520 3.79 -23.51 -25.05
C THR A 520 2.68 -23.22 -26.07
N PHE A 521 2.93 -22.33 -27.03
CA PHE A 521 1.95 -22.01 -28.07
C PHE A 521 1.74 -23.19 -29.02
N GLN A 522 2.81 -23.91 -29.39
CA GLN A 522 2.69 -25.12 -30.19
C GLN A 522 1.89 -26.20 -29.45
N HIS A 523 2.14 -26.39 -28.14
CA HIS A 523 1.38 -27.32 -27.32
C HIS A 523 -0.13 -26.99 -27.31
N ILE A 524 -0.49 -25.73 -27.04
CA ILE A 524 -1.91 -25.32 -27.05
C ILE A 524 -2.56 -25.59 -28.41
N ALA A 525 -1.89 -25.24 -29.50
CA ALA A 525 -2.42 -25.42 -30.83
C ALA A 525 -2.58 -26.90 -31.22
N ILE A 526 -1.57 -27.73 -30.96
CA ILE A 526 -1.61 -29.17 -31.24
C ILE A 526 -2.66 -29.85 -30.37
N TRP A 527 -2.72 -29.54 -29.08
CA TRP A 527 -3.73 -30.07 -28.19
C TRP A 527 -5.16 -29.69 -28.65
N THR A 528 -5.36 -28.43 -29.04
CA THR A 528 -6.65 -27.98 -29.60
C THR A 528 -7.02 -28.74 -30.87
N LEU A 529 -6.09 -28.93 -31.80
CA LEU A 529 -6.29 -29.70 -33.00
C LEU A 529 -6.66 -31.14 -32.71
N LEU A 530 -5.97 -31.77 -31.74
CA LEU A 530 -6.28 -33.13 -31.32
C LEU A 530 -7.74 -33.23 -30.82
N GLN A 531 -8.19 -32.29 -29.98
CA GLN A 531 -9.57 -32.26 -29.49
C GLN A 531 -10.59 -32.11 -30.65
N LEU A 532 -10.30 -31.25 -31.62
CA LEU A 532 -11.14 -31.06 -32.80
C LEU A 532 -11.18 -32.31 -33.70
N LEU A 533 -10.08 -33.03 -33.84
CA LEU A 533 -10.00 -34.28 -34.60
C LEU A 533 -10.71 -35.45 -33.88
N GLU A 534 -10.68 -35.47 -32.55
CA GLU A 534 -11.40 -36.45 -31.71
C GLU A 534 -12.90 -36.18 -31.64
N SER A 535 -13.39 -35.05 -32.18
CA SER A 535 -14.81 -34.71 -32.23
C SER A 535 -15.65 -35.67 -33.07
N GLU A 536 -15.05 -36.43 -33.97
CA GLU A 536 -15.69 -37.29 -34.99
C GLU A 536 -16.59 -36.53 -35.97
N ASP A 537 -16.63 -35.18 -35.95
CA ASP A 537 -17.37 -34.37 -36.91
C ASP A 537 -16.67 -34.39 -38.29
N LYS A 538 -17.28 -35.08 -39.25
CA LYS A 538 -16.70 -35.28 -40.60
C LYS A 538 -16.47 -33.97 -41.35
N THR A 539 -17.32 -32.93 -41.13
CA THR A 539 -17.17 -31.63 -41.78
C THR A 539 -16.00 -30.86 -41.24
N LEU A 540 -15.88 -30.78 -39.91
CA LEU A 540 -14.76 -30.10 -39.22
C LEU A 540 -13.42 -30.77 -39.55
N ILE A 541 -13.34 -32.11 -39.45
CA ILE A 541 -12.15 -32.87 -39.81
C ILE A 541 -11.77 -32.66 -41.28
N GLY A 542 -12.79 -32.56 -42.17
CA GLY A 542 -12.58 -32.24 -43.58
C GLY A 542 -11.99 -30.83 -43.78
N HIS A 543 -12.38 -29.84 -42.99
CA HIS A 543 -11.75 -28.51 -43.04
C HIS A 543 -10.30 -28.54 -42.54
N ILE A 544 -10.00 -29.25 -41.48
CA ILE A 544 -8.64 -29.41 -40.97
C ILE A 544 -7.76 -30.14 -42.01
N GLY A 545 -8.26 -31.25 -42.56
CA GLY A 545 -7.51 -32.06 -43.54
C GLY A 545 -7.28 -31.36 -44.89
N LYS A 546 -8.07 -30.38 -45.26
CA LYS A 546 -7.89 -29.53 -46.46
C LYS A 546 -6.96 -28.34 -46.22
N SER A 547 -6.55 -28.07 -45.01
CA SER A 547 -5.61 -27.01 -44.71
C SER A 547 -4.18 -27.52 -44.84
N ASP A 548 -3.62 -27.35 -46.02
CA ASP A 548 -2.26 -27.79 -46.32
C ASP A 548 -1.23 -27.22 -45.36
N GLU A 549 -1.40 -25.97 -44.93
CA GLU A 549 -0.52 -25.28 -43.99
C GLU A 549 -0.49 -25.96 -42.62
N ILE A 550 -1.68 -26.20 -42.02
CA ILE A 550 -1.79 -26.87 -40.74
C ILE A 550 -1.26 -28.30 -40.78
N VAL A 551 -1.63 -29.06 -41.84
CA VAL A 551 -1.20 -30.46 -41.98
C VAL A 551 0.33 -30.54 -42.14
N GLU A 552 0.94 -29.61 -42.90
CA GLU A 552 2.40 -29.60 -43.08
C GLU A 552 3.12 -29.25 -41.75
N MET A 553 2.59 -28.26 -41.00
CA MET A 553 3.15 -27.91 -39.67
C MET A 553 3.05 -29.09 -38.70
N ILE A 554 1.93 -29.79 -38.65
CA ILE A 554 1.78 -31.00 -37.80
C ILE A 554 2.83 -32.04 -38.19
N LYS A 555 3.06 -32.29 -39.50
CA LYS A 555 4.09 -33.23 -39.98
C LYS A 555 5.50 -32.80 -39.56
N GLN A 556 5.83 -31.51 -39.69
CA GLN A 556 7.13 -30.99 -39.28
C GLN A 556 7.37 -31.19 -37.78
N ILE A 557 6.36 -30.88 -36.93
CA ILE A 557 6.44 -31.08 -35.50
C ILE A 557 6.55 -32.59 -35.16
N ALA A 558 5.72 -33.45 -35.77
CA ALA A 558 5.71 -34.88 -35.51
C ALA A 558 7.03 -35.59 -35.88
N ASN A 559 7.76 -35.06 -36.86
CA ASN A 559 9.04 -35.59 -37.30
C ASN A 559 10.27 -34.91 -36.66
N ARG A 560 10.07 -34.05 -35.66
CA ARG A 560 11.17 -33.40 -34.95
C ARG A 560 11.97 -34.43 -34.17
N GLN A 561 13.30 -34.39 -34.32
CA GLN A 561 14.19 -35.22 -33.51
C GLN A 561 14.40 -34.54 -32.16
N ILE A 562 14.08 -35.25 -31.07
CA ILE A 562 14.34 -34.78 -29.71
C ILE A 562 15.79 -35.16 -29.38
N GLU A 563 16.68 -34.19 -29.20
CA GLU A 563 18.03 -34.41 -28.72
C GLU A 563 17.99 -34.71 -27.20
N SER A 564 18.35 -35.94 -26.82
CA SER A 564 18.23 -36.48 -25.44
C SER A 564 19.38 -36.08 -24.52
N ASP A 565 20.01 -34.90 -24.71
CA ASP A 565 21.26 -34.56 -24.02
C ASP A 565 21.14 -33.58 -22.83
N ASN A 566 19.95 -33.23 -22.34
CA ASN A 566 19.80 -32.35 -21.16
C ASN A 566 19.24 -33.06 -19.93
N GLU A 567 20.09 -33.19 -18.90
CA GLU A 567 19.74 -33.73 -17.56
C GLU A 567 18.80 -32.82 -16.71
N PHE A 568 18.23 -31.76 -17.28
CA PHE A 568 17.33 -30.82 -16.59
C PHE A 568 16.01 -30.68 -17.35
N GLY A 569 15.00 -31.35 -16.92
CA GLY A 569 13.52 -31.23 -16.98
C GLY A 569 12.78 -30.37 -18.04
N GLU A 570 13.46 -29.69 -18.97
CA GLU A 570 12.85 -28.91 -20.07
C GLU A 570 12.49 -29.77 -21.29
N ASP A 571 13.00 -31.01 -21.37
CA ASP A 571 12.80 -31.94 -22.50
C ASP A 571 11.44 -32.65 -22.50
N ASP A 572 10.69 -32.60 -21.39
CA ASP A 572 9.42 -33.32 -21.25
C ASP A 572 8.31 -32.66 -22.09
N ASP A 573 8.30 -31.31 -22.16
CA ASP A 573 7.28 -30.55 -22.90
C ASP A 573 7.43 -30.68 -24.43
N GLU A 574 8.65 -30.71 -24.97
CA GLU A 574 8.87 -30.93 -26.41
C GLU A 574 8.48 -32.35 -26.83
N GLY A 575 8.76 -33.34 -25.99
CA GLY A 575 8.36 -34.74 -26.21
C GLY A 575 6.85 -34.90 -26.27
N GLU A 576 6.13 -34.20 -25.39
CA GLU A 576 4.67 -34.22 -25.38
C GLU A 576 4.07 -33.62 -26.65
N VAL A 577 4.58 -32.45 -27.10
CA VAL A 577 4.14 -31.79 -28.34
C VAL A 577 4.32 -32.70 -29.55
N VAL A 578 5.46 -33.39 -29.66
CA VAL A 578 5.74 -34.34 -30.77
C VAL A 578 4.75 -35.53 -30.74
N ASN A 579 4.49 -36.11 -29.54
CA ASN A 579 3.55 -37.21 -29.38
C ASN A 579 2.12 -36.80 -29.76
N LEU A 580 1.67 -35.61 -29.34
CA LEU A 580 0.35 -35.08 -29.69
C LEU A 580 0.25 -34.84 -31.21
N ALA A 581 1.32 -34.34 -31.85
CA ALA A 581 1.35 -34.14 -33.32
C ALA A 581 1.27 -35.46 -34.08
N GLN A 582 1.99 -36.49 -33.60
CA GLN A 582 1.88 -37.84 -34.18
C GLN A 582 0.48 -38.40 -34.10
N ARG A 583 -0.18 -38.21 -32.95
CA ARG A 583 -1.57 -38.63 -32.73
C ARG A 583 -2.55 -37.90 -33.68
N CYS A 584 -2.34 -36.60 -33.91
CA CYS A 584 -3.11 -35.85 -34.91
C CYS A 584 -2.98 -36.43 -36.31
N LEU A 585 -1.76 -36.81 -36.74
CA LEU A 585 -1.55 -37.44 -38.04
C LEU A 585 -2.21 -38.80 -38.20
N GLU A 586 -2.19 -39.64 -37.15
CA GLU A 586 -2.92 -40.91 -37.12
C GLU A 586 -4.42 -40.72 -37.36
N LEU A 587 -5.05 -39.78 -36.66
CA LEU A 587 -6.49 -39.49 -36.79
C LEU A 587 -6.82 -38.95 -38.19
N LEU A 588 -6.02 -38.04 -38.72
CA LEU A 588 -6.19 -37.53 -40.09
C LEU A 588 -6.07 -38.67 -41.12
N GLY A 589 -5.08 -39.56 -41.01
CA GLY A 589 -4.91 -40.73 -41.88
C GLY A 589 -6.09 -41.71 -41.83
N GLN A 590 -6.62 -41.98 -40.66
CA GLN A 590 -7.81 -42.83 -40.48
C GLN A 590 -9.05 -42.22 -41.13
N SER A 591 -9.26 -40.92 -40.98
CA SER A 591 -10.41 -40.21 -41.54
C SER A 591 -10.39 -40.16 -43.07
N MET A 592 -9.21 -39.94 -43.69
CA MET A 592 -9.01 -39.95 -45.12
C MET A 592 -9.23 -41.38 -45.73
N SER A 593 -8.81 -42.43 -45.03
CA SER A 593 -9.02 -43.78 -45.42
C SER A 593 -10.48 -44.21 -45.39
N LYS A 594 -11.28 -43.76 -44.41
CA LYS A 594 -12.73 -43.98 -44.32
C LYS A 594 -13.49 -43.25 -45.41
N ALA A 595 -13.12 -42.02 -45.75
CA ALA A 595 -13.72 -41.25 -46.82
C ALA A 595 -13.51 -41.86 -48.20
N HIS A 596 -12.39 -42.60 -48.44
CA HIS A 596 -12.14 -43.36 -49.68
C HIS A 596 -12.93 -44.65 -49.80
N ILE A 597 -13.46 -45.21 -48.72
CA ILE A 597 -14.22 -46.45 -48.71
C ILE A 597 -15.73 -46.18 -48.86
N GLU A 598 -16.22 -44.97 -48.44
CA GLU A 598 -17.63 -44.54 -48.49
C GLU A 598 -18.00 -43.76 -49.79
N GLY A 599 -17.03 -43.35 -50.64
CA GLY A 599 -17.22 -42.69 -51.93
C GLY A 599 -16.93 -43.59 -53.09
#